data_7df71556757b32944348863fff0e896e
#
_entry.id   7df71556757b32944348863fff0e896e
#
_cell.length_a   1.000
_cell.length_b   1.000
_cell.length_c   1.000
_cell.angle_alpha   90.00
_cell.angle_beta   90.00
_cell.angle_gamma   90.00
#
_symmetry.space_group_name_H-M   'P 1'
#
loop_
_entity.id
_entity.type
_entity.pdbx_description
1 polymer ?
#
loop_
_entity_poly.entity_id
_entity_poly.type
_entity_poly.pdbx_seq_one_letter_code
_entity_poly.pdbx_strand_id
1 'polypeptide(L)'
;SGDAKEQLAQYYEQLKQSILENDSYVDAMLETADAVYSVNLTDDLVERDFRRERGADTFIEDLKAPCPYGEYCHRHSMLILPETMGSYRLIDTAEKLLERYASGEKQVTVEYCERVSGSETRWIQKTALMMSSRVYDAKSGEEKPMIHSLVLLKNTTEFHAQEQKEHERLRAEVDEAMLANKAKTDFLSRMSHDIRTPINGVMGMLEIIKKNREDHERVDDCLEKIHVSSEHLLSLINDVLDMSKLESGHMEPEHVPFDLDDLMKNVRALNEAQVAKTSIVYTYSKISFAHAKLIGSPLHLRQILLNLFSNAAKYNKENGTIKTYAEEIACDENTATFRFTIRDTGIGMSKDFVNNELFEPFTQEKQGARTQYQGTGLGMSIVKELIEKMNGTITVESVLGEGSAFTVTLPFEIDKHPSAQAAANGAADETALHGLKVLLAEDNELNMEIAEFFLEDMGAETMQAWNGKEAVEAFRNSAPGEIGVILMDIMMPVMDGLEAVQRIRALDRPDAKTVPIIAMTANAFSEDVERSRKAGMTEHLSKPLNAETLKKAILRNI
;
A
#
# COMPACT_ATOMS: atom_id res chain seq x y z
N SER A 1 38.68 85.35 3.49
CA SER A 1 39.13 84.18 4.29
C SER A 1 37.95 83.44 4.99
N GLY A 2 36.73 83.96 4.85
CA GLY A 2 35.52 83.28 5.31
C GLY A 2 35.03 82.25 4.32
N ASP A 3 35.01 82.59 3.08
CA ASP A 3 34.51 81.82 1.93
C ASP A 3 35.26 80.48 1.72
N ALA A 4 36.59 80.46 1.92
CA ALA A 4 37.40 79.26 1.81
C ALA A 4 37.17 78.25 2.92
N LYS A 5 36.76 78.71 4.11
CA LYS A 5 36.42 77.80 5.22
C LYS A 5 35.06 77.17 5.05
N GLU A 6 34.15 77.91 4.46
CA GLU A 6 32.79 77.42 4.18
C GLU A 6 32.76 76.43 3.02
N GLN A 7 33.55 76.70 1.96
CA GLN A 7 33.76 75.74 0.87
C GLN A 7 34.44 74.47 1.34
N LEU A 8 35.46 74.58 2.21
CA LEU A 8 36.12 73.43 2.78
C LEU A 8 35.18 72.57 3.68
N ALA A 9 34.32 73.24 4.46
CA ALA A 9 33.33 72.57 5.27
C ALA A 9 32.28 71.84 4.44
N GLN A 10 31.77 72.47 3.33
CA GLN A 10 30.85 71.82 2.38
C GLN A 10 31.51 70.63 1.67
N TYR A 11 32.78 70.74 1.32
CA TYR A 11 33.51 69.66 0.68
C TYR A 11 33.71 68.48 1.69
N TYR A 12 34.01 68.77 2.96
CA TYR A 12 34.09 67.74 4.00
C TYR A 12 32.75 67.06 4.26
N GLU A 13 31.63 67.75 4.30
CA GLU A 13 30.30 67.15 4.46
C GLU A 13 29.91 66.31 3.23
N GLN A 14 30.20 66.74 2.01
CA GLN A 14 30.01 65.95 0.81
C GLN A 14 30.85 64.69 0.77
N LEU A 15 32.13 64.79 1.19
CA LEU A 15 33.02 63.65 1.27
C LEU A 15 32.57 62.65 2.36
N LYS A 16 32.13 63.16 3.48
CA LYS A 16 31.57 62.35 4.57
C LYS A 16 30.29 61.63 4.17
N GLN A 17 29.41 62.31 3.45
CA GLN A 17 28.16 61.71 2.92
C GLN A 17 28.46 60.65 1.85
N SER A 18 29.42 60.91 0.97
CA SER A 18 29.88 59.93 -0.04
C SER A 18 30.52 58.70 0.61
N ILE A 19 31.27 58.84 1.69
CA ILE A 19 31.86 57.73 2.45
C ILE A 19 30.75 56.93 3.15
N LEU A 20 29.78 57.60 3.79
CA LEU A 20 28.65 56.96 4.46
C LEU A 20 27.73 56.19 3.48
N GLU A 21 27.47 56.77 2.30
CA GLU A 21 26.74 56.10 1.25
C GLU A 21 27.49 54.86 0.74
N ASN A 22 28.81 54.97 0.58
CA ASN A 22 29.67 53.85 0.12
C ASN A 22 29.70 52.71 1.15
N ASP A 23 29.81 52.99 2.44
CA ASP A 23 29.76 52.01 3.53
C ASP A 23 28.37 51.37 3.61
N SER A 24 27.29 52.14 3.42
CA SER A 24 25.91 51.64 3.41
C SER A 24 25.64 50.64 2.26
N TYR A 25 26.23 50.83 1.08
CA TYR A 25 26.16 49.89 -0.03
C TYR A 25 26.97 48.61 0.24
N VAL A 26 28.13 48.72 0.89
CA VAL A 26 28.94 47.57 1.28
C VAL A 26 28.22 46.73 2.32
N ASP A 27 27.61 47.36 3.33
CA ASP A 27 26.81 46.66 4.34
C ASP A 27 25.64 45.89 3.72
N ALA A 28 24.92 46.50 2.79
CA ALA A 28 23.85 45.83 2.06
C ALA A 28 24.34 44.64 1.23
N MET A 29 25.54 44.71 0.66
CA MET A 29 26.14 43.59 -0.07
C MET A 29 26.61 42.46 0.88
N LEU A 30 27.11 42.82 2.06
CA LEU A 30 27.50 41.86 3.09
C LEU A 30 26.30 41.17 3.75
N GLU A 31 25.07 41.64 3.54
CA GLU A 31 23.87 40.86 3.90
C GLU A 31 23.69 39.59 3.03
N THR A 32 24.16 39.65 1.79
CA THR A 32 23.99 38.58 0.78
C THR A 32 25.27 37.80 0.47
N ALA A 33 26.44 38.32 0.87
CA ALA A 33 27.75 37.74 0.66
C ALA A 33 28.55 37.67 1.97
N ASP A 34 29.48 36.73 2.06
CA ASP A 34 30.33 36.56 3.25
C ASP A 34 31.58 37.46 3.19
N ALA A 35 32.02 37.78 1.98
CA ALA A 35 33.10 38.75 1.72
C ALA A 35 32.85 39.49 0.41
N VAL A 36 33.31 40.75 0.41
CA VAL A 36 33.26 41.63 -0.78
C VAL A 36 34.62 42.31 -0.89
N TYR A 37 35.19 42.34 -2.07
CA TYR A 37 36.38 43.12 -2.32
C TYR A 37 36.33 43.88 -3.65
N SER A 38 36.91 45.05 -3.67
CA SER A 38 37.04 45.85 -4.89
C SER A 38 38.37 45.61 -5.55
N VAL A 39 38.36 45.49 -6.88
CA VAL A 39 39.52 45.26 -7.72
C VAL A 39 39.57 46.32 -8.80
N ASN A 40 40.67 47.00 -8.91
CA ASN A 40 41.02 47.76 -10.09
C ASN A 40 41.64 46.78 -11.09
N LEU A 41 40.86 46.39 -12.09
CA LEU A 41 41.29 45.43 -13.10
C LEU A 41 42.34 46.01 -14.05
N THR A 42 42.33 47.34 -14.29
CA THR A 42 43.28 48.01 -15.16
C THR A 42 44.69 47.99 -14.59
N ASP A 43 44.83 48.12 -13.29
CA ASP A 43 46.12 48.15 -12.58
C ASP A 43 46.46 46.84 -11.85
N ASP A 44 45.65 45.80 -12.04
CA ASP A 44 45.75 44.48 -11.38
C ASP A 44 45.86 44.59 -9.84
N LEU A 45 45.03 45.41 -9.24
CA LEU A 45 45.12 45.73 -7.81
C LEU A 45 43.81 45.48 -7.05
N VAL A 46 43.88 44.69 -5.98
CA VAL A 46 42.81 44.62 -4.95
C VAL A 46 42.93 45.88 -4.08
N GLU A 47 41.94 46.75 -4.13
CA GLU A 47 42.01 48.05 -3.46
C GLU A 47 41.45 47.99 -2.02
N ARG A 48 40.34 47.28 -1.81
CA ARG A 48 39.65 47.15 -0.53
C ARG A 48 39.12 45.75 -0.36
N ASP A 49 39.08 45.28 0.88
CA ASP A 49 38.54 43.99 1.28
C ASP A 49 37.62 44.19 2.49
N PHE A 50 36.37 43.76 2.36
CA PHE A 50 35.35 43.87 3.38
C PHE A 50 34.83 42.46 3.72
N ARG A 51 34.76 42.11 5.01
CA ARG A 51 34.36 40.78 5.48
C ARG A 51 33.29 40.88 6.54
N ARG A 52 32.40 39.92 6.56
CA ARG A 52 31.44 39.79 7.64
C ARG A 52 32.14 39.28 8.90
N GLU A 53 31.92 39.92 10.05
CA GLU A 53 32.60 39.58 11.32
C GLU A 53 32.30 38.19 11.87
N ARG A 54 31.29 37.45 11.30
CA ARG A 54 30.92 36.13 11.73
C ARG A 54 31.36 35.06 10.74
N GLY A 55 32.40 34.31 11.11
CA GLY A 55 32.82 33.09 10.40
C GLY A 55 33.90 33.28 9.36
N ALA A 56 34.69 34.31 9.46
CA ALA A 56 35.79 34.58 8.56
C ALA A 56 37.08 33.77 8.86
N ASP A 57 36.92 32.51 9.25
CA ASP A 57 38.06 31.61 9.21
C ASP A 57 38.33 31.28 7.74
N THR A 58 39.41 31.86 7.24
CA THR A 58 40.15 31.40 6.08
C THR A 58 39.82 31.93 4.69
N PHE A 59 39.63 33.19 4.50
CA PHE A 59 40.14 33.78 3.26
C PHE A 59 41.57 34.26 3.52
N ILE A 60 42.57 33.57 2.99
CA ILE A 60 44.00 33.83 3.03
C ILE A 60 44.38 34.99 3.97
N GLU A 61 44.64 34.68 5.22
CA GLU A 61 44.88 35.66 6.32
C GLU A 61 46.07 36.60 6.01
N ASP A 62 46.97 36.21 5.09
CA ASP A 62 48.23 36.91 4.85
C ASP A 62 48.16 37.96 3.74
N LEU A 63 47.08 38.06 2.97
CA LEU A 63 46.92 39.05 1.91
C LEU A 63 45.92 40.14 2.32
N LYS A 64 46.43 41.23 2.83
CA LYS A 64 45.65 42.44 3.11
C LYS A 64 45.68 43.37 1.89
N ALA A 65 44.52 43.93 1.55
CA ALA A 65 44.48 45.00 0.55
C ALA A 65 45.22 46.26 1.04
N PRO A 66 45.94 46.97 0.18
CA PRO A 66 46.09 46.73 -1.25
C PRO A 66 47.10 45.62 -1.59
N CYS A 67 46.79 44.77 -2.60
CA CYS A 67 47.67 43.72 -3.09
C CYS A 67 47.38 43.41 -4.57
N PRO A 68 48.34 42.86 -5.35
CA PRO A 68 48.07 42.46 -6.73
C PRO A 68 46.97 41.38 -6.82
N TYR A 69 45.99 41.59 -7.70
CA TYR A 69 44.87 40.67 -7.84
C TYR A 69 45.31 39.30 -8.36
N GLY A 70 46.22 39.27 -9.33
CA GLY A 70 46.78 38.04 -9.86
C GLY A 70 47.52 37.21 -8.79
N GLU A 71 48.29 37.86 -7.89
CA GLU A 71 48.93 37.18 -6.75
C GLU A 71 47.89 36.63 -5.76
N TYR A 72 46.86 37.42 -5.44
CA TYR A 72 45.76 37.00 -4.60
C TYR A 72 45.07 35.74 -5.15
N CYS A 73 44.69 35.76 -6.42
CA CYS A 73 44.04 34.63 -7.07
C CYS A 73 44.97 33.41 -7.19
N HIS A 74 46.24 33.60 -7.47
CA HIS A 74 47.23 32.51 -7.54
C HIS A 74 47.35 31.79 -6.18
N ARG A 75 47.49 32.51 -5.07
CA ARG A 75 47.53 31.90 -3.72
C ARG A 75 46.21 31.20 -3.39
N HIS A 76 45.06 31.80 -3.70
CA HIS A 76 43.76 31.20 -3.46
C HIS A 76 43.56 29.91 -4.29
N SER A 77 44.08 29.85 -5.50
CA SER A 77 43.99 28.67 -6.37
C SER A 77 44.60 27.40 -5.75
N MET A 78 45.53 27.52 -4.79
CA MET A 78 46.14 26.39 -4.09
C MET A 78 45.18 25.70 -3.13
N LEU A 79 44.11 26.36 -2.73
CA LEU A 79 43.08 25.84 -1.84
C LEU A 79 41.93 25.12 -2.59
N ILE A 80 41.83 25.39 -3.91
CA ILE A 80 40.71 24.92 -4.72
C ILE A 80 40.90 23.46 -5.11
N LEU A 81 39.82 22.67 -5.00
CA LEU A 81 39.82 21.27 -5.36
C LEU A 81 39.99 21.10 -6.90
N PRO A 82 40.78 20.11 -7.35
CA PRO A 82 41.06 19.89 -8.77
C PRO A 82 39.81 19.80 -9.65
N GLU A 83 38.74 19.20 -9.13
CA GLU A 83 37.48 18.98 -9.85
C GLU A 83 36.76 20.29 -10.21
N THR A 84 36.94 21.34 -9.41
CA THR A 84 36.30 22.65 -9.59
C THR A 84 37.23 23.74 -10.05
N MET A 85 38.53 23.43 -10.23
CA MET A 85 39.56 24.34 -10.67
C MET A 85 39.22 24.95 -12.05
N GLY A 86 38.58 24.19 -12.94
CA GLY A 86 38.16 24.67 -14.25
C GLY A 86 37.24 25.88 -14.19
N SER A 87 36.26 25.86 -13.29
CA SER A 87 35.34 26.98 -13.06
C SER A 87 36.06 28.19 -12.48
N TYR A 88 36.94 27.99 -11.50
CA TYR A 88 37.70 29.08 -10.88
C TYR A 88 38.58 29.80 -11.87
N ARG A 89 39.27 29.08 -12.77
CA ARG A 89 40.15 29.64 -13.80
C ARG A 89 39.50 30.58 -14.81
N LEU A 90 38.17 30.63 -14.83
CA LEU A 90 37.44 31.57 -15.70
C LEU A 90 37.56 33.02 -15.23
N ILE A 91 37.90 33.26 -13.95
CA ILE A 91 37.95 34.61 -13.33
C ILE A 91 39.13 34.77 -12.35
N ASP A 92 40.22 34.02 -12.55
CA ASP A 92 41.38 33.99 -11.67
C ASP A 92 42.46 35.05 -11.99
N THR A 93 42.26 35.87 -13.04
CA THR A 93 43.18 36.98 -13.40
C THR A 93 42.39 38.20 -13.82
N ALA A 94 42.98 39.40 -13.65
CA ALA A 94 42.42 40.66 -14.15
C ALA A 94 42.25 40.64 -15.67
N GLU A 95 43.21 40.07 -16.41
CA GLU A 95 43.17 39.95 -17.87
C GLU A 95 41.90 39.20 -18.35
N LYS A 96 41.58 38.08 -17.76
CA LYS A 96 40.36 37.29 -18.11
C LYS A 96 39.05 38.05 -17.83
N LEU A 97 39.00 38.79 -16.74
CA LEU A 97 37.84 39.63 -16.42
C LEU A 97 37.74 40.80 -17.41
N LEU A 98 38.87 41.42 -17.80
CA LEU A 98 38.91 42.48 -18.81
C LEU A 98 38.46 41.97 -20.20
N GLU A 99 38.89 40.78 -20.62
CA GLU A 99 38.43 40.14 -21.86
C GLU A 99 36.93 39.94 -21.89
N ARG A 100 36.37 39.44 -20.78
CA ARG A 100 34.92 39.26 -20.63
C ARG A 100 34.17 40.58 -20.64
N TYR A 101 34.69 41.59 -19.94
CA TYR A 101 34.13 42.92 -19.98
C TYR A 101 34.13 43.51 -21.40
N ALA A 102 35.21 43.32 -22.14
CA ALA A 102 35.33 43.76 -23.54
C ALA A 102 34.34 43.02 -24.47
N SER A 103 33.99 41.78 -24.16
CA SER A 103 32.94 41.03 -24.88
C SER A 103 31.51 41.44 -24.51
N GLY A 104 31.34 42.34 -23.53
CA GLY A 104 30.05 42.87 -23.10
C GLY A 104 29.49 42.21 -21.81
N GLU A 105 30.20 41.27 -21.22
CA GLU A 105 29.79 40.65 -19.94
C GLU A 105 30.12 41.62 -18.80
N LYS A 106 29.11 42.07 -18.08
CA LYS A 106 29.23 42.92 -16.89
C LYS A 106 29.23 42.18 -15.57
N GLN A 107 28.81 40.93 -15.59
CA GLN A 107 28.75 40.05 -14.43
C GLN A 107 29.20 38.65 -14.81
N VAL A 108 30.07 38.08 -14.00
CA VAL A 108 30.49 36.67 -14.13
C VAL A 108 30.37 35.99 -12.79
N THR A 109 29.69 34.85 -12.76
CA THR A 109 29.53 34.04 -11.55
C THR A 109 30.11 32.66 -11.78
N VAL A 110 30.91 32.19 -10.86
CA VAL A 110 31.47 30.83 -10.85
C VAL A 110 31.28 30.20 -9.48
N GLU A 111 31.19 28.88 -9.47
CA GLU A 111 31.17 28.09 -8.22
C GLU A 111 32.35 27.14 -8.21
N TYR A 112 32.95 27.01 -7.05
CA TYR A 112 34.08 26.13 -6.81
C TYR A 112 34.08 25.63 -5.37
N CYS A 113 34.76 24.50 -5.14
CA CYS A 113 34.97 23.94 -3.84
C CYS A 113 36.40 24.16 -3.39
N GLU A 114 36.59 24.69 -2.18
CA GLU A 114 37.91 24.94 -1.62
C GLU A 114 38.13 24.14 -0.34
N ARG A 115 39.39 23.88 0.00
CA ARG A 115 39.81 23.25 1.25
C ARG A 115 40.00 24.31 2.32
N VAL A 116 39.33 24.08 3.48
CA VAL A 116 39.41 25.00 4.64
C VAL A 116 40.53 24.57 5.58
N SER A 117 40.43 23.35 6.15
CA SER A 117 41.46 22.75 6.99
C SER A 117 41.37 21.22 6.94
N GLY A 118 42.49 20.51 6.89
CA GLY A 118 42.52 19.06 6.85
C GLY A 118 41.66 18.46 5.72
N SER A 119 40.58 17.79 6.07
CA SER A 119 39.60 17.22 5.12
C SER A 119 38.34 18.08 4.92
N GLU A 120 38.24 19.19 5.62
CA GLU A 120 37.07 20.05 5.54
C GLU A 120 37.09 20.89 4.28
N THR A 121 35.99 20.91 3.56
CA THR A 121 35.80 21.63 2.29
C THR A 121 34.55 22.49 2.36
N ARG A 122 34.55 23.57 1.57
CA ARG A 122 33.37 24.41 1.41
C ARG A 122 33.16 24.83 -0.05
N TRP A 123 31.90 25.03 -0.40
CA TRP A 123 31.51 25.56 -1.69
C TRP A 123 31.41 27.08 -1.63
N ILE A 124 32.03 27.73 -2.62
CA ILE A 124 32.05 29.20 -2.75
C ILE A 124 31.46 29.57 -4.09
N GLN A 125 30.47 30.44 -4.07
CA GLN A 125 29.99 31.16 -5.24
C GLN A 125 30.73 32.51 -5.30
N LYS A 126 31.53 32.72 -6.35
CA LYS A 126 32.27 33.97 -6.62
C LYS A 126 31.62 34.72 -7.77
N THR A 127 31.13 35.93 -7.50
CA THR A 127 30.49 36.80 -8.49
C THR A 127 31.33 38.05 -8.69
N ALA A 128 31.82 38.31 -9.89
CA ALA A 128 32.52 39.53 -10.27
C ALA A 128 31.56 40.47 -11.04
N LEU A 129 31.32 41.65 -10.50
CA LEU A 129 30.54 42.72 -11.12
C LEU A 129 31.49 43.78 -11.67
N MET A 130 31.52 43.96 -12.97
CA MET A 130 32.48 44.83 -13.63
C MET A 130 31.85 46.15 -14.12
N MET A 131 32.55 47.27 -13.89
CA MET A 131 32.09 48.61 -14.22
C MET A 131 33.25 49.47 -14.70
N SER A 132 33.01 50.45 -15.56
CA SER A 132 34.00 51.44 -15.99
C SER A 132 33.80 52.77 -15.31
N SER A 133 34.88 53.39 -14.91
CA SER A 133 34.96 54.77 -14.44
C SER A 133 35.95 55.55 -15.27
N ARG A 134 35.92 56.87 -15.17
CA ARG A 134 36.96 57.74 -15.76
C ARG A 134 37.72 58.38 -14.63
N VAL A 135 39.02 58.22 -14.68
CA VAL A 135 39.91 58.81 -13.67
C VAL A 135 40.85 59.81 -14.36
N TYR A 136 40.96 61.00 -13.77
CA TYR A 136 41.84 62.04 -14.25
C TYR A 136 43.28 61.72 -13.82
N ASP A 137 44.19 61.54 -14.81
CA ASP A 137 45.60 61.35 -14.55
C ASP A 137 46.31 62.74 -14.42
N ALA A 138 46.65 63.06 -13.20
CA ALA A 138 47.29 64.36 -12.88
C ALA A 138 48.68 64.56 -13.56
N LYS A 139 49.30 63.50 -14.05
CA LYS A 139 50.60 63.57 -14.75
C LYS A 139 50.46 63.81 -16.25
N SER A 140 49.49 63.22 -16.90
CA SER A 140 49.23 63.35 -18.33
C SER A 140 48.21 64.43 -18.66
N GLY A 141 47.37 64.86 -17.69
CA GLY A 141 46.32 65.83 -17.93
C GLY A 141 45.09 65.25 -18.66
N GLU A 142 45.01 63.91 -18.85
CA GLU A 142 43.99 63.25 -19.62
C GLU A 142 43.11 62.35 -18.75
N GLU A 143 41.84 62.23 -19.10
CA GLU A 143 40.95 61.20 -18.50
C GLU A 143 41.20 59.82 -19.10
N LYS A 144 41.59 58.88 -18.29
CA LYS A 144 41.76 57.47 -18.69
C LYS A 144 40.58 56.62 -18.22
N PRO A 145 40.08 55.71 -19.09
CA PRO A 145 39.10 54.75 -18.68
C PRO A 145 39.73 53.72 -17.72
N MET A 146 39.12 53.51 -16.58
CA MET A 146 39.54 52.53 -15.60
C MET A 146 38.41 51.54 -15.37
N ILE A 147 38.71 50.23 -15.37
CA ILE A 147 37.75 49.18 -15.17
C ILE A 147 37.94 48.61 -13.77
N HIS A 148 36.87 48.67 -12.99
CA HIS A 148 36.81 48.09 -11.65
C HIS A 148 35.91 46.88 -11.63
N SER A 149 36.18 45.96 -10.74
CA SER A 149 35.28 44.86 -10.40
C SER A 149 34.95 44.86 -8.89
N LEU A 150 33.71 44.68 -8.56
CA LEU A 150 33.29 44.32 -7.23
C LEU A 150 33.11 42.80 -7.21
N VAL A 151 33.86 42.13 -6.36
CA VAL A 151 33.82 40.67 -6.26
C VAL A 151 33.16 40.27 -4.95
N LEU A 152 32.08 39.49 -5.08
CA LEU A 152 31.30 38.95 -3.96
C LEU A 152 31.61 37.46 -3.80
N LEU A 153 31.85 37.03 -2.58
CA LEU A 153 32.05 35.62 -2.21
C LEU A 153 30.93 35.20 -1.28
N LYS A 154 30.27 34.11 -1.62
CA LYS A 154 29.18 33.53 -0.81
C LYS A 154 29.48 32.06 -0.54
N ASN A 155 29.38 31.65 0.71
CA ASN A 155 29.45 30.25 1.10
C ASN A 155 28.10 29.54 0.76
N THR A 156 28.17 28.56 -0.13
CA THR A 156 27.00 27.78 -0.59
C THR A 156 27.05 26.32 -0.10
N THR A 157 27.90 26.01 0.88
CA THR A 157 28.12 24.65 1.38
C THR A 157 26.82 24.03 1.95
N GLU A 158 26.06 24.76 2.73
CA GLU A 158 24.79 24.28 3.30
C GLU A 158 23.76 24.00 2.18
N PHE A 159 23.72 24.85 1.18
CA PHE A 159 22.82 24.65 0.02
C PHE A 159 23.16 23.36 -0.73
N HIS A 160 24.44 23.13 -1.06
CA HIS A 160 24.88 21.91 -1.72
C HIS A 160 24.64 20.66 -0.87
N ALA A 161 24.88 20.74 0.44
CA ALA A 161 24.61 19.63 1.35
C ALA A 161 23.11 19.30 1.44
N GLN A 162 22.24 20.30 1.41
CA GLN A 162 20.79 20.11 1.44
C GLN A 162 20.29 19.53 0.10
N GLU A 163 20.78 20.02 -1.03
CA GLU A 163 20.46 19.52 -2.36
C GLU A 163 20.89 18.06 -2.52
N GLN A 164 22.07 17.71 -2.07
CA GLN A 164 22.55 16.33 -2.10
C GLN A 164 21.69 15.39 -1.24
N LYS A 165 21.36 15.82 -0.03
CA LYS A 165 20.50 15.04 0.87
C LYS A 165 19.09 14.80 0.28
N GLU A 166 18.52 15.82 -0.34
CA GLU A 166 17.21 15.70 -0.99
C GLU A 166 17.29 14.77 -2.22
N HIS A 167 18.37 14.86 -2.98
CA HIS A 167 18.58 13.98 -4.12
C HIS A 167 18.78 12.52 -3.71
N GLU A 168 19.50 12.25 -2.62
CA GLU A 168 19.66 10.90 -2.05
C GLU A 168 18.32 10.35 -1.54
N ARG A 169 17.51 11.20 -0.88
CA ARG A 169 16.17 10.84 -0.44
C ARG A 169 15.25 10.47 -1.61
N LEU A 170 15.20 11.32 -2.63
CA LEU A 170 14.38 11.06 -3.82
C LEU A 170 14.82 9.79 -4.56
N ARG A 171 16.12 9.50 -4.62
CA ARG A 171 16.62 8.25 -5.18
C ARG A 171 16.13 7.04 -4.39
N ALA A 172 16.23 7.07 -3.07
CA ALA A 172 15.75 6.00 -2.22
C ALA A 172 14.24 5.75 -2.41
N GLU A 173 13.43 6.80 -2.46
CA GLU A 173 11.98 6.71 -2.72
C GLU A 173 11.67 6.12 -4.11
N VAL A 174 12.43 6.50 -5.14
CA VAL A 174 12.29 5.94 -6.50
C VAL A 174 12.68 4.47 -6.55
N ASP A 175 13.78 4.09 -5.90
CA ASP A 175 14.24 2.70 -5.87
C ASP A 175 13.23 1.80 -5.13
N GLU A 176 12.66 2.26 -4.02
CA GLU A 176 11.60 1.56 -3.28
C GLU A 176 10.34 1.40 -4.15
N ALA A 177 9.89 2.47 -4.80
CA ALA A 177 8.73 2.42 -5.70
C ALA A 177 8.96 1.49 -6.89
N MET A 178 10.18 1.45 -7.45
CA MET A 178 10.52 0.53 -8.53
C MET A 178 10.50 -0.94 -8.08
N LEU A 179 11.00 -1.24 -6.89
CA LEU A 179 10.95 -2.59 -6.32
C LEU A 179 9.50 -3.05 -6.10
N ALA A 180 8.66 -2.19 -5.52
CA ALA A 180 7.25 -2.48 -5.31
C ALA A 180 6.51 -2.72 -6.64
N ASN A 181 6.74 -1.88 -7.65
CA ASN A 181 6.11 -2.03 -8.98
C ASN A 181 6.59 -3.30 -9.71
N LYS A 182 7.86 -3.67 -9.57
CA LYS A 182 8.39 -4.92 -10.11
C LYS A 182 7.73 -6.13 -9.45
N ALA A 183 7.63 -6.14 -8.12
CA ALA A 183 6.93 -7.20 -7.40
C ALA A 183 5.48 -7.36 -7.85
N LYS A 184 4.75 -6.24 -8.06
CA LYS A 184 3.39 -6.23 -8.58
C LYS A 184 3.29 -6.78 -10.00
N THR A 185 4.24 -6.44 -10.88
CA THR A 185 4.27 -6.95 -12.27
C THR A 185 4.57 -8.44 -12.32
N ASP A 186 5.54 -8.90 -11.53
CA ASP A 186 5.90 -10.32 -11.42
C ASP A 186 4.74 -11.14 -10.83
N PHE A 187 3.96 -10.56 -9.91
CA PHE A 187 2.73 -11.16 -9.39
C PHE A 187 1.67 -11.33 -10.46
N LEU A 188 1.31 -10.27 -11.18
CA LEU A 188 0.29 -10.33 -12.25
C LEU A 188 0.66 -11.37 -13.31
N SER A 189 1.94 -11.48 -13.64
CA SER A 189 2.43 -12.49 -14.59
C SER A 189 2.25 -13.92 -14.05
N ARG A 190 2.59 -14.15 -12.77
CA ARG A 190 2.39 -15.46 -12.11
C ARG A 190 0.91 -15.79 -11.99
N MET A 191 0.08 -14.84 -11.55
CA MET A 191 -1.37 -15.01 -11.45
C MET A 191 -2.01 -15.38 -12.78
N SER A 192 -1.59 -14.72 -13.87
CA SER A 192 -2.06 -15.07 -15.23
C SER A 192 -1.72 -16.51 -15.59
N HIS A 193 -0.53 -17.00 -15.22
CA HIS A 193 -0.12 -18.38 -15.42
C HIS A 193 -0.95 -19.35 -14.56
N ASP A 194 -1.11 -19.04 -13.28
CA ASP A 194 -1.77 -19.91 -12.30
C ASP A 194 -3.29 -20.00 -12.52
N ILE A 195 -3.91 -18.94 -13.05
CA ILE A 195 -5.29 -18.95 -13.53
C ILE A 195 -5.42 -19.77 -14.83
N ARG A 196 -4.47 -19.64 -15.75
CA ARG A 196 -4.52 -20.35 -17.04
C ARG A 196 -4.40 -21.86 -16.89
N THR A 197 -3.61 -22.32 -15.93
CA THR A 197 -3.34 -23.76 -15.72
C THR A 197 -4.61 -24.56 -15.38
N PRO A 198 -5.41 -24.19 -14.36
CA PRO A 198 -6.67 -24.90 -14.06
C PRO A 198 -7.70 -24.74 -15.19
N ILE A 199 -7.79 -23.58 -15.85
CA ILE A 199 -8.69 -23.39 -17.00
C ILE A 199 -8.34 -24.38 -18.12
N ASN A 200 -7.06 -24.49 -18.49
CA ASN A 200 -6.61 -25.45 -19.50
C ASN A 200 -6.88 -26.90 -19.05
N GLY A 201 -6.74 -27.18 -17.75
CA GLY A 201 -7.09 -28.47 -17.16
C GLY A 201 -8.58 -28.80 -17.37
N VAL A 202 -9.47 -27.90 -17.00
CA VAL A 202 -10.92 -28.03 -17.18
C VAL A 202 -11.25 -28.27 -18.67
N MET A 203 -10.72 -27.43 -19.56
CA MET A 203 -10.94 -27.57 -21.02
C MET A 203 -10.43 -28.91 -21.54
N GLY A 204 -9.27 -29.36 -21.10
CA GLY A 204 -8.70 -30.65 -21.51
C GLY A 204 -9.55 -31.84 -21.01
N MET A 205 -10.04 -31.81 -19.78
CA MET A 205 -10.94 -32.86 -19.25
C MET A 205 -12.27 -32.90 -19.99
N LEU A 206 -12.86 -31.74 -20.33
CA LEU A 206 -14.07 -31.67 -21.15
C LEU A 206 -13.87 -32.30 -22.54
N GLU A 207 -12.72 -32.10 -23.19
CA GLU A 207 -12.42 -32.77 -24.46
C GLU A 207 -12.27 -34.31 -24.33
N ILE A 208 -11.72 -34.78 -23.20
CA ILE A 208 -11.62 -36.20 -22.88
C ILE A 208 -13.01 -36.78 -22.67
N ILE A 209 -13.88 -36.13 -21.91
CA ILE A 209 -15.28 -36.55 -21.69
C ILE A 209 -16.03 -36.66 -23.04
N LYS A 210 -15.94 -35.62 -23.89
CA LYS A 210 -16.62 -35.63 -25.21
C LYS A 210 -16.23 -36.83 -26.06
N LYS A 211 -14.96 -37.29 -25.98
CA LYS A 211 -14.44 -38.42 -26.75
C LYS A 211 -14.72 -39.78 -26.12
N ASN A 212 -15.01 -39.83 -24.84
CA ASN A 212 -15.16 -41.10 -24.09
C ASN A 212 -16.48 -41.16 -23.30
N ARG A 213 -17.59 -40.70 -23.87
CA ARG A 213 -18.89 -40.60 -23.19
C ARG A 213 -19.44 -41.92 -22.65
N GLU A 214 -19.05 -43.05 -23.21
CA GLU A 214 -19.51 -44.39 -22.81
C GLU A 214 -18.64 -45.00 -21.71
N ASP A 215 -17.46 -44.44 -21.43
CA ASP A 215 -16.56 -44.86 -20.36
C ASP A 215 -16.87 -44.07 -19.09
N HIS A 216 -17.83 -44.54 -18.30
CA HIS A 216 -18.35 -43.86 -17.12
C HIS A 216 -17.27 -43.63 -16.05
N GLU A 217 -16.36 -44.62 -15.83
CA GLU A 217 -15.28 -44.48 -14.84
C GLU A 217 -14.34 -43.34 -15.21
N ARG A 218 -14.01 -43.24 -16.52
CA ARG A 218 -13.15 -42.15 -17.02
C ARG A 218 -13.85 -40.79 -17.01
N VAL A 219 -15.17 -40.79 -17.29
CA VAL A 219 -15.98 -39.56 -17.18
C VAL A 219 -16.02 -39.06 -15.75
N ASP A 220 -16.28 -39.94 -14.79
CA ASP A 220 -16.32 -39.59 -13.35
C ASP A 220 -14.97 -39.08 -12.85
N ASP A 221 -13.84 -39.73 -13.21
CA ASP A 221 -12.49 -39.24 -12.91
C ASP A 221 -12.21 -37.85 -13.50
N CYS A 222 -12.66 -37.59 -14.73
CA CYS A 222 -12.52 -36.28 -15.35
C CYS A 222 -13.39 -35.21 -14.65
N LEU A 223 -14.61 -35.55 -14.25
CA LEU A 223 -15.51 -34.64 -13.52
C LEU A 223 -14.94 -34.27 -12.16
N GLU A 224 -14.38 -35.23 -11.41
CA GLU A 224 -13.70 -34.95 -10.13
C GLU A 224 -12.49 -34.00 -10.33
N LYS A 225 -11.69 -34.22 -11.38
CA LYS A 225 -10.55 -33.33 -11.72
C LYS A 225 -10.99 -31.93 -12.14
N ILE A 226 -12.11 -31.81 -12.86
CA ILE A 226 -12.71 -30.51 -13.20
C ILE A 226 -13.15 -29.81 -11.93
N HIS A 227 -13.82 -30.50 -11.02
CA HIS A 227 -14.27 -29.94 -9.76
C HIS A 227 -13.10 -29.40 -8.93
N VAL A 228 -12.06 -30.21 -8.71
CA VAL A 228 -10.84 -29.80 -7.99
C VAL A 228 -10.15 -28.58 -8.66
N SER A 229 -10.09 -28.57 -10.00
CA SER A 229 -9.49 -27.45 -10.75
C SER A 229 -10.31 -26.17 -10.61
N SER A 230 -11.64 -26.28 -10.58
CA SER A 230 -12.55 -25.14 -10.42
C SER A 230 -12.50 -24.56 -9.00
N GLU A 231 -12.46 -25.42 -7.97
CA GLU A 231 -12.26 -24.96 -6.58
C GLU A 231 -10.93 -24.23 -6.40
N HIS A 232 -9.85 -24.75 -7.00
CA HIS A 232 -8.56 -24.08 -6.98
C HIS A 232 -8.59 -22.71 -7.66
N LEU A 233 -9.27 -22.62 -8.82
CA LEU A 233 -9.44 -21.34 -9.53
C LEU A 233 -10.22 -20.33 -8.69
N LEU A 234 -11.30 -20.74 -8.03
CA LEU A 234 -12.07 -19.87 -7.12
C LEU A 234 -11.22 -19.37 -5.95
N SER A 235 -10.40 -20.24 -5.35
CA SER A 235 -9.46 -19.83 -4.29
C SER A 235 -8.49 -18.76 -4.78
N LEU A 236 -7.90 -18.92 -5.97
CA LEU A 236 -6.99 -17.94 -6.57
C LEU A 236 -7.66 -16.58 -6.81
N ILE A 237 -8.90 -16.60 -7.32
CA ILE A 237 -9.68 -15.37 -7.56
C ILE A 237 -9.96 -14.65 -6.24
N ASN A 238 -10.37 -15.39 -5.21
CA ASN A 238 -10.64 -14.83 -3.89
C ASN A 238 -9.39 -14.21 -3.27
N ASP A 239 -8.22 -14.88 -3.37
CA ASP A 239 -6.94 -14.34 -2.91
C ASP A 239 -6.61 -12.99 -3.57
N VAL A 240 -6.86 -12.85 -4.89
CA VAL A 240 -6.65 -11.59 -5.64
C VAL A 240 -7.62 -10.50 -5.20
N LEU A 241 -8.89 -10.85 -4.99
CA LEU A 241 -9.91 -9.90 -4.52
C LEU A 241 -9.60 -9.42 -3.09
N ASP A 242 -9.19 -10.33 -2.22
CA ASP A 242 -8.80 -9.98 -0.85
C ASP A 242 -7.59 -9.04 -0.84
N MET A 243 -6.58 -9.32 -1.69
CA MET A 243 -5.43 -8.42 -1.85
C MET A 243 -5.82 -7.02 -2.37
N SER A 244 -6.71 -6.96 -3.36
CA SER A 244 -7.19 -5.67 -3.89
C SER A 244 -7.90 -4.84 -2.81
N LYS A 245 -8.64 -5.48 -1.91
CA LYS A 245 -9.30 -4.82 -0.78
C LYS A 245 -8.32 -4.38 0.30
N LEU A 246 -7.25 -5.16 0.52
CA LEU A 246 -6.17 -4.77 1.42
C LEU A 246 -5.46 -3.51 0.92
N GLU A 247 -5.04 -3.47 -0.37
CA GLU A 247 -4.38 -2.31 -0.97
C GLU A 247 -5.26 -1.05 -0.93
N SER A 248 -6.58 -1.19 -1.08
CA SER A 248 -7.53 -0.07 -1.05
C SER A 248 -7.93 0.39 0.35
N GLY A 249 -7.51 -0.32 1.41
CA GLY A 249 -7.86 0.00 2.80
C GLY A 249 -9.32 -0.30 3.19
N HIS A 250 -10.11 -0.93 2.31
CA HIS A 250 -11.53 -1.18 2.49
C HIS A 250 -11.85 -2.49 3.25
N MET A 251 -10.86 -3.18 3.78
CA MET A 251 -11.10 -4.37 4.59
C MET A 251 -11.31 -3.97 6.06
N GLU A 252 -12.55 -3.86 6.49
CA GLU A 252 -12.91 -3.63 7.90
C GLU A 252 -13.47 -4.93 8.53
N PRO A 253 -12.95 -5.35 9.70
CA PRO A 253 -13.52 -6.49 10.43
C PRO A 253 -14.96 -6.22 10.83
N GLU A 254 -15.83 -7.22 10.64
CA GLU A 254 -17.21 -7.17 11.13
C GLU A 254 -17.24 -7.04 12.65
N HIS A 255 -18.31 -6.44 13.15
CA HIS A 255 -18.57 -6.33 14.58
C HIS A 255 -19.95 -6.91 14.90
N VAL A 256 -20.06 -8.24 14.83
CA VAL A 256 -21.31 -8.98 14.97
C VAL A 256 -21.24 -9.99 16.13
N PRO A 257 -22.37 -10.26 16.81
CA PRO A 257 -22.41 -11.31 17.83
C PRO A 257 -22.22 -12.69 17.20
N PHE A 258 -21.41 -13.54 17.84
CA PHE A 258 -21.17 -14.92 17.41
C PHE A 258 -20.85 -15.85 18.58
N ASP A 259 -20.96 -17.16 18.32
CA ASP A 259 -20.56 -18.21 19.25
C ASP A 259 -19.23 -18.82 18.84
N LEU A 260 -18.20 -18.66 19.67
CA LEU A 260 -16.86 -19.19 19.40
C LEU A 260 -16.84 -20.73 19.42
N ASP A 261 -17.61 -21.38 20.29
CA ASP A 261 -17.68 -22.85 20.33
C ASP A 261 -18.25 -23.43 19.02
N ASP A 262 -19.30 -22.80 18.46
CA ASP A 262 -19.89 -23.23 17.20
C ASP A 262 -18.94 -22.93 16.01
N LEU A 263 -18.26 -21.78 16.01
CA LEU A 263 -17.26 -21.48 15.00
C LEU A 263 -16.13 -22.51 15.04
N MET A 264 -15.59 -22.84 16.22
CA MET A 264 -14.50 -23.82 16.35
C MET A 264 -14.93 -25.24 15.97
N LYS A 265 -16.19 -25.65 16.24
CA LYS A 265 -16.74 -26.93 15.74
C LYS A 265 -16.74 -26.97 14.20
N ASN A 266 -17.18 -25.88 13.55
CA ASN A 266 -17.23 -25.80 12.10
C ASN A 266 -15.82 -25.81 11.47
N VAL A 267 -14.89 -25.01 12.01
CA VAL A 267 -13.49 -25.01 11.58
C VAL A 267 -12.86 -26.38 11.73
N ARG A 268 -13.11 -27.04 12.85
CA ARG A 268 -12.61 -28.41 13.09
C ARG A 268 -13.14 -29.40 12.05
N ALA A 269 -14.44 -29.39 11.75
CA ALA A 269 -15.03 -30.29 10.75
C ALA A 269 -14.42 -30.09 9.36
N LEU A 270 -14.17 -28.83 8.95
CA LEU A 270 -13.48 -28.52 7.70
C LEU A 270 -12.04 -29.01 7.70
N ASN A 271 -11.30 -28.83 8.80
CA ASN A 271 -9.93 -29.30 8.95
C ASN A 271 -9.84 -30.84 8.87
N GLU A 272 -10.76 -31.56 9.54
CA GLU A 272 -10.87 -33.02 9.49
C GLU A 272 -11.13 -33.52 8.06
N ALA A 273 -12.05 -32.86 7.35
CA ALA A 273 -12.36 -33.19 5.94
C ALA A 273 -11.16 -32.96 5.03
N GLN A 274 -10.38 -31.88 5.22
CA GLN A 274 -9.22 -31.54 4.41
C GLN A 274 -8.11 -32.59 4.52
N VAL A 275 -7.89 -33.18 5.69
CA VAL A 275 -6.85 -34.20 5.90
C VAL A 275 -7.34 -35.62 5.76
N ALA A 276 -8.65 -35.87 5.64
CA ALA A 276 -9.24 -37.21 5.61
C ALA A 276 -8.69 -38.12 4.50
N LYS A 277 -8.30 -37.54 3.36
CA LYS A 277 -7.72 -38.28 2.22
C LYS A 277 -6.18 -38.30 2.23
N THR A 278 -5.54 -37.83 3.32
CA THR A 278 -4.07 -37.74 3.46
C THR A 278 -3.56 -38.68 4.54
N SER A 279 -2.24 -38.89 4.62
CA SER A 279 -1.60 -39.63 5.72
C SER A 279 -1.33 -38.77 6.97
N ILE A 280 -1.80 -37.54 7.02
CA ILE A 280 -1.55 -36.60 8.11
C ILE A 280 -2.47 -36.91 9.29
N VAL A 281 -1.90 -36.98 10.50
CA VAL A 281 -2.66 -37.18 11.74
C VAL A 281 -3.04 -35.83 12.33
N TYR A 282 -4.31 -35.51 12.34
CA TYR A 282 -4.84 -34.27 12.94
C TYR A 282 -5.34 -34.51 14.37
N THR A 283 -4.96 -33.64 15.29
CA THR A 283 -5.43 -33.65 16.69
C THR A 283 -5.87 -32.26 17.12
N TYR A 284 -7.01 -32.21 17.77
CA TYR A 284 -7.57 -31.00 18.35
C TYR A 284 -7.64 -31.14 19.88
N SER A 285 -7.08 -30.19 20.60
CA SER A 285 -7.23 -30.14 22.07
C SER A 285 -8.36 -29.19 22.43
N LYS A 286 -9.45 -29.76 22.92
CA LYS A 286 -10.59 -28.96 23.39
C LYS A 286 -10.25 -28.33 24.74
N ILE A 287 -10.18 -27.01 24.77
CA ILE A 287 -10.18 -26.20 25.99
C ILE A 287 -11.57 -25.56 26.09
N SER A 288 -12.18 -25.61 27.24
CA SER A 288 -13.48 -24.96 27.48
C SER A 288 -13.25 -23.47 27.64
N PHE A 289 -13.96 -22.64 26.87
CA PHE A 289 -13.96 -21.21 27.03
C PHE A 289 -14.89 -20.76 28.14
N ALA A 290 -14.47 -19.82 28.98
CA ALA A 290 -15.34 -19.20 29.97
C ALA A 290 -16.36 -18.27 29.30
N HIS A 291 -15.94 -17.60 28.21
CA HIS A 291 -16.73 -16.64 27.45
C HIS A 291 -16.79 -17.07 25.97
N ALA A 292 -17.83 -17.86 25.61
CA ALA A 292 -18.01 -18.32 24.22
C ALA A 292 -18.86 -17.36 23.37
N LYS A 293 -19.72 -16.54 24.01
CA LYS A 293 -20.57 -15.56 23.32
C LYS A 293 -19.80 -14.22 23.18
N LEU A 294 -19.45 -13.87 21.97
CA LEU A 294 -18.53 -12.78 21.66
C LEU A 294 -19.12 -11.85 20.60
N ILE A 295 -18.60 -10.64 20.53
CA ILE A 295 -18.85 -9.69 19.44
C ILE A 295 -17.53 -9.45 18.72
N GLY A 296 -17.53 -9.57 17.39
CA GLY A 296 -16.35 -9.42 16.56
C GLY A 296 -16.58 -9.93 15.15
N SER A 297 -15.51 -10.37 14.47
CA SER A 297 -15.60 -10.87 13.09
C SER A 297 -15.38 -12.38 13.01
N PRO A 298 -16.44 -13.19 13.03
CA PRO A 298 -16.35 -14.64 12.88
C PRO A 298 -15.84 -15.05 11.49
N LEU A 299 -16.14 -14.27 10.45
CA LEU A 299 -15.70 -14.53 9.10
C LEU A 299 -14.17 -14.47 9.01
N HIS A 300 -13.57 -13.37 9.48
CA HIS A 300 -12.13 -13.17 9.42
C HIS A 300 -11.38 -14.13 10.36
N LEU A 301 -11.92 -14.42 11.56
CA LEU A 301 -11.34 -15.45 12.44
C LEU A 301 -11.31 -16.81 11.75
N ARG A 302 -12.39 -17.21 11.09
CA ARG A 302 -12.45 -18.46 10.32
C ARG A 302 -11.39 -18.45 9.19
N GLN A 303 -11.27 -17.37 8.44
CA GLN A 303 -10.31 -17.22 7.34
C GLN A 303 -8.86 -17.36 7.84
N ILE A 304 -8.51 -16.69 8.94
CA ILE A 304 -7.21 -16.82 9.59
C ILE A 304 -6.90 -18.28 9.93
N LEU A 305 -7.82 -18.94 10.64
CA LEU A 305 -7.60 -20.32 11.10
C LEU A 305 -7.50 -21.32 9.95
N LEU A 306 -8.34 -21.18 8.92
CA LEU A 306 -8.31 -22.04 7.74
C LEU A 306 -7.05 -21.83 6.90
N ASN A 307 -6.58 -20.59 6.70
CA ASN A 307 -5.35 -20.30 5.97
C ASN A 307 -4.12 -20.90 6.67
N LEU A 308 -4.02 -20.75 7.98
CA LEU A 308 -2.94 -21.33 8.76
C LEU A 308 -2.97 -22.86 8.73
N PHE A 309 -4.16 -23.47 8.84
CA PHE A 309 -4.31 -24.91 8.78
C PHE A 309 -4.02 -25.47 7.39
N SER A 310 -4.48 -24.80 6.34
CA SER A 310 -4.20 -25.17 4.95
C SER A 310 -2.69 -25.19 4.67
N ASN A 311 -1.96 -24.17 5.16
CA ASN A 311 -0.51 -24.15 5.07
C ASN A 311 0.14 -25.32 5.85
N ALA A 312 -0.32 -25.60 7.06
CA ALA A 312 0.16 -26.71 7.87
C ALA A 312 -0.08 -28.08 7.20
N ALA A 313 -1.19 -28.25 6.48
CA ALA A 313 -1.50 -29.46 5.72
C ALA A 313 -0.66 -29.56 4.43
N LYS A 314 -0.57 -28.46 3.68
CA LYS A 314 0.13 -28.37 2.40
C LYS A 314 1.63 -28.58 2.51
N TYR A 315 2.27 -28.02 3.52
CA TYR A 315 3.72 -28.09 3.74
C TYR A 315 4.12 -29.18 4.73
N ASN A 316 3.20 -30.09 5.08
CA ASN A 316 3.53 -31.24 5.91
C ASN A 316 4.26 -32.33 5.13
N LYS A 317 4.82 -33.25 5.84
CA LYS A 317 5.42 -34.47 5.29
C LYS A 317 4.48 -35.66 5.41
N GLU A 318 4.73 -36.69 4.66
CA GLU A 318 4.00 -37.97 4.75
C GLU A 318 4.04 -38.51 6.19
N ASN A 319 2.89 -38.95 6.70
CA ASN A 319 2.70 -39.40 8.09
C ASN A 319 3.03 -38.31 9.15
N GLY A 320 2.99 -37.03 8.76
CA GLY A 320 3.17 -35.92 9.68
C GLY A 320 1.96 -35.70 10.60
N THR A 321 2.09 -34.76 11.52
CA THR A 321 1.01 -34.41 12.45
C THR A 321 0.67 -32.93 12.37
N ILE A 322 -0.62 -32.59 12.60
CA ILE A 322 -1.07 -31.23 12.84
C ILE A 322 -1.79 -31.22 14.18
N LYS A 323 -1.43 -30.28 15.06
CA LYS A 323 -2.08 -30.09 16.36
C LYS A 323 -2.62 -28.67 16.45
N THR A 324 -3.92 -28.53 16.80
CA THR A 324 -4.53 -27.22 17.01
C THR A 324 -4.97 -27.09 18.47
N TYR A 325 -4.71 -25.91 19.03
CA TYR A 325 -5.07 -25.53 20.39
C TYR A 325 -5.80 -24.21 20.35
N ALA A 326 -6.82 -24.04 21.21
CA ALA A 326 -7.49 -22.78 21.40
C ALA A 326 -7.74 -22.61 22.91
N GLU A 327 -7.35 -21.48 23.47
CA GLU A 327 -7.46 -21.18 24.90
C GLU A 327 -7.82 -19.72 25.15
N GLU A 328 -8.61 -19.46 26.18
CA GLU A 328 -8.84 -18.13 26.71
C GLU A 328 -7.73 -17.82 27.71
N ILE A 329 -6.93 -16.78 27.42
CA ILE A 329 -5.69 -16.48 28.18
C ILE A 329 -5.85 -15.32 29.15
N ALA A 330 -6.80 -14.41 28.91
CA ALA A 330 -7.10 -13.27 29.76
C ALA A 330 -8.53 -12.80 29.52
N CYS A 331 -9.15 -12.21 30.54
CA CYS A 331 -10.40 -11.49 30.40
C CYS A 331 -10.43 -10.28 31.34
N ASP A 332 -11.13 -9.24 30.92
CA ASP A 332 -11.58 -8.13 31.75
C ASP A 332 -13.10 -8.02 31.75
N GLU A 333 -13.68 -6.92 32.24
CA GLU A 333 -15.15 -6.75 32.32
C GLU A 333 -15.86 -6.78 30.95
N ASN A 334 -15.17 -6.42 29.86
CA ASN A 334 -15.78 -6.25 28.54
C ASN A 334 -15.11 -7.10 27.46
N THR A 335 -13.86 -7.53 27.64
CA THR A 335 -13.04 -8.14 26.60
C THR A 335 -12.45 -9.46 27.09
N ALA A 336 -12.53 -10.49 26.27
CA ALA A 336 -11.84 -11.76 26.47
C ALA A 336 -10.78 -11.94 25.36
N THR A 337 -9.59 -12.37 25.76
CA THR A 337 -8.45 -12.58 24.84
C THR A 337 -8.21 -14.06 24.66
N PHE A 338 -8.15 -14.48 23.40
CA PHE A 338 -7.99 -15.87 23.01
C PHE A 338 -6.65 -16.08 22.29
N ARG A 339 -6.08 -17.26 22.54
CA ARG A 339 -4.89 -17.75 21.85
C ARG A 339 -5.24 -18.97 21.02
N PHE A 340 -4.90 -18.93 19.74
CA PHE A 340 -5.05 -20.04 18.80
C PHE A 340 -3.67 -20.47 18.33
N THR A 341 -3.33 -21.75 18.48
CA THR A 341 -2.03 -22.29 18.07
C THR A 341 -2.23 -23.43 17.08
N ILE A 342 -1.56 -23.37 15.96
CA ILE A 342 -1.52 -24.41 14.94
C ILE A 342 -0.06 -24.85 14.80
N ARG A 343 0.22 -26.11 15.13
CA ARG A 343 1.56 -26.70 15.07
C ARG A 343 1.56 -27.87 14.11
N ASP A 344 2.51 -27.87 13.19
CA ASP A 344 2.77 -28.94 12.24
C ASP A 344 4.17 -29.56 12.43
N THR A 345 4.37 -30.73 11.83
CA THR A 345 5.67 -31.41 11.76
C THR A 345 6.21 -31.41 10.34
N GLY A 346 5.88 -30.40 9.55
CA GLY A 346 6.22 -30.28 8.15
C GLY A 346 7.69 -29.98 7.87
N ILE A 347 7.92 -29.36 6.71
CA ILE A 347 9.28 -29.01 6.23
C ILE A 347 9.93 -27.89 7.05
N GLY A 348 9.15 -27.11 7.79
CA GLY A 348 9.65 -25.92 8.50
C GLY A 348 10.16 -24.83 7.57
N MET A 349 10.67 -23.76 8.15
CA MET A 349 11.16 -22.56 7.46
C MET A 349 12.50 -22.11 8.04
N SER A 350 13.32 -21.44 7.23
CA SER A 350 14.56 -20.82 7.69
C SER A 350 14.27 -19.59 8.57
N LYS A 351 15.17 -19.27 9.49
CA LYS A 351 15.02 -18.08 10.34
C LYS A 351 15.00 -16.78 9.56
N ASP A 352 15.75 -16.73 8.47
CA ASP A 352 15.82 -15.55 7.62
C ASP A 352 14.48 -15.29 6.93
N PHE A 353 13.87 -16.33 6.35
CA PHE A 353 12.54 -16.25 5.75
C PHE A 353 11.46 -15.86 6.76
N VAL A 354 11.45 -16.47 7.94
CA VAL A 354 10.47 -16.14 9.00
C VAL A 354 10.57 -14.69 9.43
N ASN A 355 11.78 -14.14 9.57
CA ASN A 355 11.97 -12.79 10.09
C ASN A 355 11.74 -11.69 9.05
N ASN A 356 12.03 -11.94 7.77
CA ASN A 356 12.12 -10.89 6.76
C ASN A 356 11.09 -11.03 5.62
N GLU A 357 10.64 -12.25 5.31
CA GLU A 357 9.88 -12.51 4.08
C GLU A 357 8.51 -13.17 4.29
N LEU A 358 8.29 -13.90 5.37
CA LEU A 358 7.09 -14.73 5.58
C LEU A 358 5.76 -13.98 5.40
N PHE A 359 5.72 -12.73 5.84
CA PHE A 359 4.52 -11.88 5.79
C PHE A 359 4.53 -10.87 4.64
N GLU A 360 5.61 -10.84 3.87
CA GLU A 360 5.67 -10.00 2.67
C GLU A 360 4.77 -10.60 1.58
N PRO A 361 3.96 -9.79 0.90
CA PRO A 361 3.12 -10.27 -0.19
C PRO A 361 3.95 -10.93 -1.29
N PHE A 362 3.43 -12.02 -1.88
CA PHE A 362 4.01 -12.73 -3.03
C PHE A 362 5.32 -13.49 -2.75
N THR A 363 5.72 -13.62 -1.50
CA THR A 363 6.93 -14.34 -1.12
C THR A 363 6.67 -15.82 -0.88
N GLN A 364 7.64 -16.63 -1.23
CA GLN A 364 7.68 -18.07 -0.96
C GLN A 364 9.12 -18.47 -0.74
N GLU A 365 9.38 -19.32 0.26
CA GLU A 365 10.73 -19.84 0.50
C GLU A 365 11.14 -20.78 -0.65
N LYS A 366 12.19 -20.39 -1.39
CA LYS A 366 12.70 -21.17 -2.52
C LYS A 366 13.52 -22.35 -2.02
N GLN A 367 12.94 -23.52 -1.95
CA GLN A 367 13.65 -24.77 -1.70
C GLN A 367 13.82 -25.54 -3.01
N GLY A 368 14.97 -25.36 -3.68
CA GLY A 368 15.39 -26.15 -4.84
C GLY A 368 14.70 -25.81 -6.18
N ALA A 369 15.15 -26.47 -7.27
CA ALA A 369 14.76 -26.18 -8.66
C ALA A 369 13.33 -26.60 -9.05
N ARG A 370 12.53 -27.19 -8.17
CA ARG A 370 11.12 -27.53 -8.37
C ARG A 370 10.37 -27.32 -7.05
N THR A 371 9.70 -26.19 -6.89
CA THR A 371 8.69 -26.04 -5.86
C THR A 371 7.53 -26.97 -6.17
N GLN A 372 7.43 -28.05 -5.41
CA GLN A 372 6.37 -29.07 -5.55
C GLN A 372 5.00 -28.54 -5.10
N TYR A 373 4.96 -27.35 -4.49
CA TYR A 373 3.77 -26.75 -3.88
C TYR A 373 3.45 -25.40 -4.55
N GLN A 374 2.40 -25.38 -5.36
CA GLN A 374 1.86 -24.16 -5.94
C GLN A 374 1.10 -23.34 -4.87
N GLY A 375 1.27 -22.02 -4.87
CA GLY A 375 0.54 -21.09 -3.99
C GLY A 375 0.78 -19.65 -4.41
N THR A 376 -0.14 -18.75 -4.04
CA THR A 376 -0.11 -17.32 -4.40
C THR A 376 0.95 -16.53 -3.66
N GLY A 377 1.35 -16.99 -2.47
CA GLY A 377 2.19 -16.22 -1.54
C GLY A 377 1.44 -15.07 -0.85
N LEU A 378 0.11 -15.04 -0.94
CA LEU A 378 -0.74 -13.99 -0.32
C LEU A 378 -1.33 -14.41 1.02
N GLY A 379 -1.53 -15.70 1.26
CA GLY A 379 -2.25 -16.17 2.44
C GLY A 379 -1.67 -15.66 3.77
N MET A 380 -0.34 -15.59 3.91
CA MET A 380 0.29 -15.12 5.16
C MET A 380 0.26 -13.60 5.32
N SER A 381 0.37 -12.82 4.26
CA SER A 381 0.20 -11.36 4.31
C SER A 381 -1.23 -10.98 4.65
N ILE A 382 -2.23 -11.68 4.07
CA ILE A 382 -3.65 -11.51 4.41
C ILE A 382 -3.89 -11.85 5.90
N VAL A 383 -3.34 -12.96 6.39
CA VAL A 383 -3.47 -13.38 7.80
C VAL A 383 -2.91 -12.30 8.74
N LYS A 384 -1.72 -11.76 8.46
CA LYS A 384 -1.10 -10.71 9.27
C LYS A 384 -1.98 -9.46 9.33
N GLU A 385 -2.42 -8.97 8.19
CA GLU A 385 -3.26 -7.78 8.08
C GLU A 385 -4.59 -7.94 8.82
N LEU A 386 -5.26 -9.08 8.65
CA LEU A 386 -6.51 -9.38 9.36
C LEU A 386 -6.30 -9.37 10.89
N ILE A 387 -5.23 -9.98 11.37
CA ILE A 387 -4.89 -10.02 12.79
C ILE A 387 -4.61 -8.61 13.31
N GLU A 388 -3.87 -7.78 12.58
CA GLU A 388 -3.57 -6.40 12.95
C GLU A 388 -4.85 -5.55 13.00
N LYS A 389 -5.74 -5.68 12.02
CA LYS A 389 -7.05 -5.00 12.02
C LYS A 389 -8.00 -5.47 13.12
N MET A 390 -7.85 -6.70 13.58
CA MET A 390 -8.57 -7.24 14.74
C MET A 390 -7.84 -6.94 16.07
N ASN A 391 -6.86 -6.04 16.09
CA ASN A 391 -6.05 -5.67 17.25
C ASN A 391 -5.35 -6.86 17.93
N GLY A 392 -4.96 -7.85 17.14
CA GLY A 392 -4.28 -9.05 17.60
C GLY A 392 -2.79 -9.07 17.31
N THR A 393 -2.18 -10.21 17.61
CA THR A 393 -0.77 -10.49 17.32
C THR A 393 -0.59 -11.91 16.79
N ILE A 394 0.42 -12.10 15.94
CA ILE A 394 0.86 -13.42 15.48
C ILE A 394 2.34 -13.62 15.78
N THR A 395 2.68 -14.80 16.29
CA THR A 395 4.06 -15.23 16.50
C THR A 395 4.30 -16.56 15.79
N VAL A 396 5.50 -16.74 15.25
CA VAL A 396 5.87 -17.93 14.47
C VAL A 396 7.16 -18.51 15.01
N GLU A 397 7.12 -19.80 15.35
CA GLU A 397 8.29 -20.61 15.68
C GLU A 397 8.44 -21.67 14.61
N SER A 398 9.57 -21.70 13.90
CA SER A 398 9.83 -22.69 12.87
C SER A 398 11.29 -23.12 12.84
N VAL A 399 11.50 -24.40 12.57
CA VAL A 399 12.82 -24.99 12.38
C VAL A 399 12.78 -25.83 11.11
N LEU A 400 13.72 -25.56 10.22
CA LEU A 400 13.82 -26.26 8.95
C LEU A 400 13.98 -27.78 9.17
N GLY A 401 13.10 -28.57 8.55
CA GLY A 401 13.05 -30.03 8.70
C GLY A 401 12.27 -30.55 9.91
N GLU A 402 11.86 -29.70 10.86
CA GLU A 402 11.13 -30.11 12.07
C GLU A 402 9.65 -29.74 12.06
N GLY A 403 9.30 -28.60 11.41
CA GLY A 403 7.94 -28.08 11.30
C GLY A 403 7.80 -26.65 11.81
N SER A 404 6.55 -26.19 11.94
CA SER A 404 6.22 -24.83 12.33
C SER A 404 5.12 -24.78 13.39
N ALA A 405 5.10 -23.70 14.18
CA ALA A 405 4.05 -23.38 15.12
C ALA A 405 3.64 -21.91 14.93
N PHE A 406 2.40 -21.69 14.54
CA PHE A 406 1.78 -20.37 14.43
C PHE A 406 0.89 -20.12 15.62
N THR A 407 1.10 -19.03 16.33
CA THR A 407 0.31 -18.64 17.50
C THR A 407 -0.32 -17.28 17.26
N VAL A 408 -1.64 -17.23 17.21
CA VAL A 408 -2.45 -16.03 17.02
C VAL A 408 -3.12 -15.67 18.34
N THR A 409 -3.05 -14.40 18.72
CA THR A 409 -3.72 -13.86 19.92
C THR A 409 -4.67 -12.76 19.50
N LEU A 410 -5.96 -12.89 19.84
CA LEU A 410 -7.01 -11.96 19.43
C LEU A 410 -7.88 -11.57 20.63
N PRO A 411 -8.17 -10.28 20.85
CA PRO A 411 -9.16 -9.81 21.78
C PRO A 411 -10.56 -9.78 21.11
N PHE A 412 -11.60 -10.12 21.86
CA PHE A 412 -13.00 -10.01 21.44
C PHE A 412 -13.82 -9.38 22.55
N GLU A 413 -14.81 -8.59 22.20
CA GLU A 413 -15.78 -8.07 23.15
C GLU A 413 -16.72 -9.19 23.62
N ILE A 414 -17.03 -9.21 24.91
CA ILE A 414 -17.92 -10.21 25.50
C ILE A 414 -19.38 -9.77 25.27
N ASP A 415 -20.19 -10.62 24.62
CA ASP A 415 -21.63 -10.39 24.47
C ASP A 415 -22.34 -10.59 25.80
N LYS A 416 -22.69 -9.49 26.48
CA LYS A 416 -23.40 -9.48 27.75
C LYS A 416 -24.91 -9.71 27.62
N HIS A 417 -25.44 -9.63 26.40
CA HIS A 417 -26.87 -9.75 26.11
C HIS A 417 -27.12 -10.70 24.93
N PRO A 418 -26.70 -11.99 25.04
CA PRO A 418 -26.88 -12.93 23.95
C PRO A 418 -28.37 -13.04 23.60
N SER A 419 -28.78 -12.54 22.44
CA SER A 419 -30.12 -12.70 21.94
C SER A 419 -30.39 -14.17 21.62
N ALA A 420 -31.56 -14.70 22.04
CA ALA A 420 -31.93 -16.09 21.90
C ALA A 420 -32.13 -16.60 20.45
N GLN A 421 -31.59 -15.89 19.44
CA GLN A 421 -31.77 -16.19 18.02
C GLN A 421 -30.80 -17.26 17.46
N ALA A 422 -29.88 -17.79 18.25
CA ALA A 422 -28.91 -18.80 17.81
C ALA A 422 -29.34 -20.27 18.00
N ALA A 423 -30.56 -20.54 18.42
CA ALA A 423 -31.01 -21.88 18.80
C ALA A 423 -32.16 -22.45 17.93
N ALA A 424 -32.20 -22.18 16.64
CA ALA A 424 -33.14 -22.80 15.71
C ALA A 424 -32.44 -23.75 14.72
N ASN A 425 -31.60 -24.65 15.21
CA ASN A 425 -31.23 -25.87 14.48
C ASN A 425 -32.21 -26.99 14.84
N GLY A 426 -33.49 -26.73 14.59
CA GLY A 426 -34.50 -27.79 14.53
C GLY A 426 -34.30 -28.60 13.26
N ALA A 427 -34.42 -29.92 13.31
CA ALA A 427 -34.49 -30.77 12.15
C ALA A 427 -35.60 -30.24 11.21
N ALA A 428 -35.17 -29.51 10.18
CA ALA A 428 -36.10 -28.98 9.20
C ALA A 428 -36.69 -30.14 8.41
N ASP A 429 -38.01 -30.16 8.29
CA ASP A 429 -38.76 -31.19 7.56
C ASP A 429 -38.36 -31.07 6.06
N GLU A 430 -37.67 -32.07 5.52
CA GLU A 430 -37.21 -32.10 4.13
C GLU A 430 -38.37 -32.02 3.11
N THR A 431 -39.60 -32.29 3.54
CA THR A 431 -40.80 -32.22 2.72
C THR A 431 -41.34 -30.78 2.57
N ALA A 432 -40.86 -29.81 3.35
CA ALA A 432 -41.35 -28.43 3.34
C ALA A 432 -41.09 -27.67 2.04
N LEU A 433 -40.15 -28.12 1.20
CA LEU A 433 -39.83 -27.48 -0.07
C LEU A 433 -40.71 -27.97 -1.25
N HIS A 434 -41.40 -29.10 -1.09
CA HIS A 434 -42.26 -29.64 -2.16
C HIS A 434 -43.45 -28.70 -2.44
N GLY A 435 -43.50 -28.19 -3.68
CA GLY A 435 -44.53 -27.27 -4.13
C GLY A 435 -44.37 -25.82 -3.66
N LEU A 436 -43.25 -25.48 -3.00
CA LEU A 436 -42.92 -24.12 -2.63
C LEU A 436 -42.65 -23.32 -3.92
N LYS A 437 -43.35 -22.20 -4.13
CA LYS A 437 -43.06 -21.29 -5.25
C LYS A 437 -41.97 -20.30 -4.87
N VAL A 438 -40.89 -20.37 -5.62
CA VAL A 438 -39.70 -19.52 -5.45
C VAL A 438 -39.59 -18.53 -6.63
N LEU A 439 -39.57 -17.24 -6.34
CA LEU A 439 -39.23 -16.22 -7.33
C LEU A 439 -37.73 -16.06 -7.38
N LEU A 440 -37.12 -16.45 -8.51
CA LEU A 440 -35.68 -16.39 -8.75
C LEU A 440 -35.36 -15.23 -9.69
N ALA A 441 -34.62 -14.23 -9.18
CA ALA A 441 -34.18 -13.06 -9.96
C ALA A 441 -32.66 -13.13 -10.15
N GLU A 442 -32.25 -13.32 -11.38
CA GLU A 442 -30.84 -13.50 -11.81
C GLU A 442 -30.69 -13.04 -13.27
N ASP A 443 -29.66 -12.31 -13.62
CA ASP A 443 -29.44 -11.79 -14.97
C ASP A 443 -28.55 -12.68 -15.83
N ASN A 444 -27.81 -13.60 -15.22
CA ASN A 444 -26.91 -14.52 -15.89
C ASN A 444 -27.62 -15.86 -16.16
N GLU A 445 -27.71 -16.24 -17.44
CA GLU A 445 -28.39 -17.46 -17.90
C GLU A 445 -27.85 -18.73 -17.24
N LEU A 446 -26.52 -18.85 -17.10
CA LEU A 446 -25.91 -20.03 -16.48
C LEU A 446 -26.23 -20.11 -14.98
N ASN A 447 -26.18 -19.00 -14.27
CA ASN A 447 -26.53 -18.95 -12.84
C ASN A 447 -28.01 -19.24 -12.62
N MET A 448 -28.89 -18.73 -13.51
CA MET A 448 -30.32 -19.02 -13.51
C MET A 448 -30.56 -20.53 -13.62
N GLU A 449 -29.94 -21.18 -14.63
CA GLU A 449 -30.06 -22.62 -14.87
C GLU A 449 -29.58 -23.46 -13.68
N ILE A 450 -28.44 -23.10 -13.09
CA ILE A 450 -27.89 -23.79 -11.91
C ILE A 450 -28.82 -23.65 -10.70
N ALA A 451 -29.31 -22.44 -10.41
CA ALA A 451 -30.20 -22.21 -9.28
C ALA A 451 -31.54 -22.91 -9.47
N GLU A 452 -32.10 -22.88 -10.67
CA GLU A 452 -33.33 -23.58 -11.03
C GLU A 452 -33.19 -25.09 -10.86
N PHE A 453 -32.09 -25.67 -11.38
CA PHE A 453 -31.80 -27.10 -11.19
C PHE A 453 -31.77 -27.52 -9.72
N PHE A 454 -31.09 -26.72 -8.85
CA PHE A 454 -31.08 -27.02 -7.42
C PHE A 454 -32.45 -26.90 -6.78
N LEU A 455 -33.27 -25.91 -7.15
CA LEU A 455 -34.63 -25.73 -6.63
C LEU A 455 -35.58 -26.86 -7.07
N GLU A 456 -35.51 -27.27 -8.33
CA GLU A 456 -36.29 -28.38 -8.88
C GLU A 456 -35.92 -29.72 -8.23
N ASP A 457 -34.61 -29.99 -8.01
CA ASP A 457 -34.12 -31.18 -7.30
C ASP A 457 -34.66 -31.26 -5.86
N MET A 458 -34.89 -30.09 -5.23
CA MET A 458 -35.51 -29.97 -3.92
C MET A 458 -37.06 -30.04 -3.95
N GLY A 459 -37.68 -30.11 -5.14
CA GLY A 459 -39.11 -30.16 -5.35
C GLY A 459 -39.83 -28.81 -5.30
N ALA A 460 -39.13 -27.69 -5.37
CA ALA A 460 -39.69 -26.34 -5.45
C ALA A 460 -40.11 -25.99 -6.89
N GLU A 461 -41.08 -25.08 -7.02
CA GLU A 461 -41.50 -24.52 -8.31
C GLU A 461 -40.83 -23.15 -8.52
N THR A 462 -40.11 -22.94 -9.63
CA THR A 462 -39.38 -21.73 -9.88
C THR A 462 -40.14 -20.79 -10.81
N MET A 463 -40.19 -19.49 -10.44
CA MET A 463 -40.64 -18.40 -11.31
C MET A 463 -39.43 -17.50 -11.62
N GLN A 464 -39.04 -17.40 -12.89
CA GLN A 464 -37.85 -16.68 -13.33
C GLN A 464 -38.14 -15.18 -13.51
N ALA A 465 -37.14 -14.34 -13.16
CA ALA A 465 -37.07 -12.92 -13.47
C ALA A 465 -35.62 -12.54 -13.85
N TRP A 466 -35.44 -11.88 -14.98
CA TRP A 466 -34.11 -11.57 -15.54
C TRP A 466 -33.53 -10.23 -15.10
N ASN A 467 -34.25 -9.51 -14.27
CA ASN A 467 -33.83 -8.25 -13.64
C ASN A 467 -34.78 -7.87 -12.51
N GLY A 468 -34.38 -6.90 -11.69
CA GLY A 468 -35.18 -6.46 -10.56
C GLY A 468 -36.58 -5.93 -10.93
N LYS A 469 -36.73 -5.33 -12.11
CA LYS A 469 -38.05 -4.83 -12.57
C LYS A 469 -39.01 -5.98 -12.84
N GLU A 470 -38.56 -7.01 -13.51
CA GLU A 470 -39.36 -8.22 -13.76
C GLU A 470 -39.72 -8.92 -12.46
N ALA A 471 -38.79 -9.00 -11.50
CA ALA A 471 -39.05 -9.56 -10.18
C ALA A 471 -40.18 -8.81 -9.43
N VAL A 472 -40.14 -7.45 -9.45
CA VAL A 472 -41.21 -6.63 -8.86
C VAL A 472 -42.55 -6.85 -9.57
N GLU A 473 -42.57 -6.94 -10.89
CA GLU A 473 -43.78 -7.18 -11.68
C GLU A 473 -44.32 -8.59 -11.45
N ALA A 474 -43.47 -9.62 -11.42
CA ALA A 474 -43.85 -10.99 -11.13
C ALA A 474 -44.49 -11.11 -9.73
N PHE A 475 -43.85 -10.53 -8.70
CA PHE A 475 -44.39 -10.50 -7.36
C PHE A 475 -45.71 -9.73 -7.28
N ARG A 476 -45.84 -8.58 -7.94
CA ARG A 476 -47.06 -7.76 -7.99
C ARG A 476 -48.23 -8.52 -8.60
N ASN A 477 -47.98 -9.31 -9.65
CA ASN A 477 -49.01 -10.02 -10.42
C ASN A 477 -49.38 -11.39 -9.82
N SER A 478 -48.58 -11.92 -8.89
CA SER A 478 -48.88 -13.15 -8.18
C SER A 478 -50.01 -12.95 -7.16
N ALA A 479 -50.72 -14.03 -6.78
CA ALA A 479 -51.66 -13.96 -5.71
C ALA A 479 -50.95 -13.76 -4.34
N PRO A 480 -51.57 -13.07 -3.36
CA PRO A 480 -50.98 -12.95 -2.02
C PRO A 480 -50.72 -14.31 -1.37
N GLY A 481 -49.47 -14.52 -0.94
CA GLY A 481 -48.99 -15.78 -0.37
C GLY A 481 -48.67 -16.90 -1.37
N GLU A 482 -48.76 -16.63 -2.67
CA GLU A 482 -48.39 -17.59 -3.72
C GLU A 482 -46.86 -17.79 -3.80
N ILE A 483 -46.08 -16.73 -3.63
CA ILE A 483 -44.60 -16.80 -3.61
C ILE A 483 -44.16 -16.97 -2.15
N GLY A 484 -43.55 -18.10 -1.84
CA GLY A 484 -43.09 -18.44 -0.51
C GLY A 484 -41.74 -17.85 -0.13
N VAL A 485 -40.85 -17.67 -1.12
CA VAL A 485 -39.51 -17.05 -0.95
C VAL A 485 -39.05 -16.40 -2.24
N ILE A 486 -38.26 -15.33 -2.13
CA ILE A 486 -37.63 -14.65 -3.26
C ILE A 486 -36.11 -14.81 -3.13
N LEU A 487 -35.46 -15.34 -4.15
CA LEU A 487 -34.02 -15.33 -4.33
C LEU A 487 -33.68 -14.17 -5.26
N MET A 488 -32.88 -13.21 -4.78
CA MET A 488 -32.65 -11.94 -5.45
C MET A 488 -31.16 -11.69 -5.63
N ASP A 489 -30.68 -11.67 -6.87
CA ASP A 489 -29.34 -11.14 -7.15
C ASP A 489 -29.30 -9.63 -6.86
N ILE A 490 -28.22 -9.20 -6.23
CA ILE A 490 -28.01 -7.77 -5.92
C ILE A 490 -27.62 -6.99 -7.18
N MET A 491 -26.77 -7.56 -8.04
CA MET A 491 -26.18 -6.89 -9.19
C MET A 491 -26.87 -7.30 -10.48
N MET A 492 -27.92 -6.59 -10.87
CA MET A 492 -28.65 -6.85 -12.11
C MET A 492 -28.79 -5.57 -12.95
N PRO A 493 -28.87 -5.68 -14.28
CA PRO A 493 -29.15 -4.56 -15.16
C PRO A 493 -30.61 -4.07 -15.02
N VAL A 494 -30.91 -2.89 -15.53
CA VAL A 494 -32.25 -2.25 -15.56
C VAL A 494 -32.72 -1.78 -14.18
N MET A 495 -32.73 -2.67 -13.20
CA MET A 495 -33.04 -2.42 -11.80
C MET A 495 -32.25 -3.41 -10.95
N ASP A 496 -31.46 -2.92 -10.03
CA ASP A 496 -30.70 -3.75 -9.11
C ASP A 496 -31.59 -4.42 -8.04
N GLY A 497 -31.03 -5.41 -7.37
CA GLY A 497 -31.78 -6.17 -6.35
C GLY A 497 -32.17 -5.33 -5.15
N LEU A 498 -31.36 -4.33 -4.74
CA LEU A 498 -31.67 -3.47 -3.59
C LEU A 498 -32.89 -2.59 -3.88
N GLU A 499 -32.92 -1.97 -5.06
CA GLU A 499 -34.06 -1.17 -5.50
C GLU A 499 -35.32 -2.06 -5.67
N ALA A 500 -35.16 -3.26 -6.23
CA ALA A 500 -36.25 -4.20 -6.41
C ALA A 500 -36.90 -4.58 -5.07
N VAL A 501 -36.09 -4.90 -4.07
CA VAL A 501 -36.58 -5.21 -2.70
C VAL A 501 -37.32 -4.05 -2.07
N GLN A 502 -36.77 -2.83 -2.16
CA GLN A 502 -37.45 -1.63 -1.63
C GLN A 502 -38.82 -1.44 -2.30
N ARG A 503 -38.92 -1.66 -3.62
CA ARG A 503 -40.17 -1.57 -4.37
C ARG A 503 -41.15 -2.69 -3.98
N ILE A 504 -40.67 -3.93 -3.79
CA ILE A 504 -41.49 -5.05 -3.30
C ILE A 504 -42.05 -4.73 -1.91
N ARG A 505 -41.19 -4.28 -0.98
CA ARG A 505 -41.60 -3.91 0.39
C ARG A 505 -42.57 -2.73 0.45
N ALA A 506 -42.59 -1.87 -0.56
CA ALA A 506 -43.51 -0.72 -0.67
C ALA A 506 -44.86 -1.06 -1.34
N LEU A 507 -45.05 -2.27 -1.86
CA LEU A 507 -46.31 -2.68 -2.45
C LEU A 507 -47.42 -2.75 -1.40
N ASP A 508 -48.63 -2.27 -1.77
CA ASP A 508 -49.84 -2.35 -0.91
C ASP A 508 -50.48 -3.73 -0.99
N ARG A 509 -49.80 -4.73 -0.37
CA ARG A 509 -50.28 -6.10 -0.26
C ARG A 509 -49.78 -6.74 1.06
N PRO A 510 -50.54 -7.66 1.65
CA PRO A 510 -50.30 -8.15 3.02
C PRO A 510 -48.96 -8.88 3.16
N ASP A 511 -48.53 -9.62 2.14
CA ASP A 511 -47.31 -10.44 2.14
C ASP A 511 -46.04 -9.66 1.68
N ALA A 512 -46.19 -8.46 1.15
CA ALA A 512 -45.05 -7.66 0.69
C ALA A 512 -44.01 -7.36 1.80
N LYS A 513 -44.45 -7.25 3.05
CA LYS A 513 -43.57 -6.96 4.21
C LYS A 513 -43.00 -8.22 4.85
N THR A 514 -43.62 -9.40 4.63
CA THR A 514 -43.30 -10.65 5.34
C THR A 514 -42.63 -11.69 4.47
N VAL A 515 -42.82 -11.66 3.12
CA VAL A 515 -42.19 -12.65 2.25
C VAL A 515 -40.66 -12.64 2.45
N PRO A 516 -40.05 -13.80 2.71
CA PRO A 516 -38.60 -13.89 2.82
C PRO A 516 -37.92 -13.50 1.50
N ILE A 517 -36.92 -12.63 1.58
CA ILE A 517 -36.10 -12.24 0.43
C ILE A 517 -34.65 -12.54 0.78
N ILE A 518 -34.08 -13.52 0.09
CA ILE A 518 -32.71 -13.98 0.28
C ILE A 518 -31.84 -13.34 -0.81
N ALA A 519 -30.86 -12.55 -0.40
CA ALA A 519 -29.89 -11.96 -1.32
C ALA A 519 -28.94 -13.02 -1.88
N MET A 520 -28.68 -12.99 -3.18
CA MET A 520 -27.58 -13.71 -3.82
C MET A 520 -26.49 -12.71 -4.18
N THR A 521 -25.27 -12.87 -3.67
CA THR A 521 -24.19 -11.91 -3.86
C THR A 521 -22.88 -12.59 -4.23
N ALA A 522 -22.08 -11.98 -5.10
CA ALA A 522 -20.72 -12.43 -5.36
C ALA A 522 -19.80 -12.25 -4.14
N ASN A 523 -20.17 -11.36 -3.21
CA ASN A 523 -19.41 -11.02 -2.01
C ASN A 523 -20.32 -11.01 -0.79
N ALA A 524 -20.02 -11.86 0.20
CA ALA A 524 -20.73 -11.88 1.50
C ALA A 524 -20.10 -10.89 2.53
N PHE A 525 -19.69 -9.68 2.08
CA PHE A 525 -19.02 -8.73 2.97
C PHE A 525 -20.01 -7.82 3.72
N SER A 526 -19.57 -7.33 4.88
CA SER A 526 -20.35 -6.59 5.86
C SER A 526 -21.09 -5.37 5.29
N GLU A 527 -20.50 -4.61 4.36
CA GLU A 527 -21.16 -3.44 3.77
C GLU A 527 -22.34 -3.83 2.87
N ASP A 528 -22.19 -4.86 2.04
CA ASP A 528 -23.26 -5.34 1.17
C ASP A 528 -24.36 -6.03 1.99
N VAL A 529 -23.99 -6.73 3.05
CA VAL A 529 -24.92 -7.34 4.01
C VAL A 529 -25.72 -6.28 4.78
N GLU A 530 -25.09 -5.20 5.26
CA GLU A 530 -25.80 -4.10 5.92
C GLU A 530 -26.71 -3.32 4.96
N ARG A 531 -26.26 -3.06 3.74
CA ARG A 531 -27.06 -2.36 2.72
C ARG A 531 -28.30 -3.16 2.33
N SER A 532 -28.15 -4.44 2.11
CA SER A 532 -29.27 -5.33 1.76
C SER A 532 -30.23 -5.56 2.94
N ARG A 533 -29.72 -5.63 4.17
CA ARG A 533 -30.58 -5.66 5.37
C ARG A 533 -31.38 -4.36 5.52
N LYS A 534 -30.75 -3.20 5.31
CA LYS A 534 -31.44 -1.89 5.30
C LYS A 534 -32.48 -1.78 4.18
N ALA A 535 -32.25 -2.43 3.03
CA ALA A 535 -33.21 -2.51 1.95
C ALA A 535 -34.42 -3.42 2.25
N GLY A 536 -34.32 -4.30 3.26
CA GLY A 536 -35.40 -5.21 3.68
C GLY A 536 -35.21 -6.67 3.27
N MET A 537 -33.98 -7.10 2.93
CA MET A 537 -33.65 -8.50 2.71
C MET A 537 -33.54 -9.25 4.03
N THR A 538 -33.85 -10.56 4.01
CA THR A 538 -33.96 -11.40 5.20
C THR A 538 -32.67 -12.15 5.50
N GLU A 539 -32.02 -12.71 4.48
CA GLU A 539 -30.79 -13.50 4.57
C GLU A 539 -29.92 -13.29 3.32
N HIS A 540 -28.67 -13.79 3.34
CA HIS A 540 -27.70 -13.68 2.27
C HIS A 540 -27.10 -15.02 1.91
N LEU A 541 -26.91 -15.26 0.62
CA LEU A 541 -26.19 -16.39 0.06
C LEU A 541 -25.05 -15.89 -0.80
N SER A 542 -23.86 -16.42 -0.59
CA SER A 542 -22.71 -16.16 -1.46
C SER A 542 -22.78 -17.00 -2.73
N LYS A 543 -22.48 -16.39 -3.87
CA LYS A 543 -22.21 -17.12 -5.11
C LYS A 543 -20.76 -17.65 -5.11
N PRO A 544 -20.48 -18.85 -5.66
CA PRO A 544 -21.41 -19.71 -6.38
C PRO A 544 -22.40 -20.41 -5.44
N LEU A 545 -23.62 -20.58 -5.90
CA LEU A 545 -24.66 -21.27 -5.14
C LEU A 545 -24.29 -22.74 -4.94
N ASN A 546 -24.58 -23.25 -3.73
CA ASN A 546 -24.45 -24.66 -3.39
C ASN A 546 -25.80 -25.18 -2.93
N ALA A 547 -26.19 -26.37 -3.39
CA ALA A 547 -27.51 -26.96 -3.10
C ALA A 547 -27.79 -27.05 -1.61
N GLU A 548 -26.81 -27.47 -0.78
CA GLU A 548 -26.98 -27.63 0.64
C GLU A 548 -27.17 -26.29 1.37
N THR A 549 -26.39 -25.27 1.01
CA THR A 549 -26.50 -23.93 1.61
C THR A 549 -27.78 -23.24 1.20
N LEU A 550 -28.19 -23.37 -0.08
CA LEU A 550 -29.46 -22.87 -0.59
C LEU A 550 -30.64 -23.50 0.15
N LYS A 551 -30.66 -24.84 0.27
CA LYS A 551 -31.67 -25.59 1.03
C LYS A 551 -31.80 -25.10 2.48
N LYS A 552 -30.68 -25.00 3.18
CA LYS A 552 -30.63 -24.52 4.57
C LYS A 552 -31.14 -23.08 4.72
N ALA A 553 -30.79 -22.20 3.80
CA ALA A 553 -31.24 -20.81 3.85
C ALA A 553 -32.74 -20.69 3.59
N ILE A 554 -33.28 -21.41 2.63
CA ILE A 554 -34.73 -21.41 2.38
C ILE A 554 -35.48 -21.97 3.60
N LEU A 555 -35.10 -23.14 4.12
CA LEU A 555 -35.75 -23.79 5.25
C LEU A 555 -35.72 -22.98 6.56
N ARG A 556 -34.73 -22.10 6.74
CA ARG A 556 -34.68 -21.20 7.91
C ARG A 556 -35.67 -20.04 7.83
N ASN A 557 -36.12 -19.71 6.63
CA ASN A 557 -36.85 -18.47 6.38
C ASN A 557 -38.34 -18.69 6.03
N ILE A 558 -38.77 -19.94 5.75
CA ILE A 558 -40.17 -20.34 5.51
C ILE A 558 -40.82 -20.98 6.79
#